data_b188ba97372964d4c60d70d97f1fa87c
#
_entry.id   b188ba97372964d4c60d70d97f1fa87c
#
_cell.length_a   1.000
_cell.length_b   1.000
_cell.length_c   1.000
_cell.angle_alpha   90.00
_cell.angle_beta   90.00
_cell.angle_gamma   90.00
#
_symmetry.space_group_name_H-M   'P 1'
#
loop_
_entity.id
_entity.type
_entity.pdbx_description
1 polymer ?
#
loop_
_entity_poly.entity_id
_entity_poly.type
_entity_poly.pdbx_seq_one_letter_code
_entity_poly.pdbx_strand_id
1 'polypeptide(L)'
;MAKKKATKMAKKAPKKAAKPPAPKLASPADAIHQLDAEFMKAASAKSAASLVKAFYAPDAVLMPPNHPIVEGRANIQGFLQGLIDSGLTSFKVDTTTIAGAGDLAYGRGRYSLTISPPSGTPVQDAGKYVVVYRRQANGAWRAVTDIFNSDQPAQ
;
A
#
# COMPACT_ATOMS: atom_id res chain seq x y z
N MET A 1 -41.69 74.03 15.87
CA MET A 1 -41.37 73.16 14.70
C MET A 1 -40.13 72.35 15.04
N ALA A 2 -40.29 71.05 15.40
CA ALA A 2 -39.20 70.14 15.77
C ALA A 2 -38.94 69.17 14.66
N LYS A 3 -37.75 69.21 14.06
CA LYS A 3 -37.33 68.25 13.05
C LYS A 3 -36.77 66.91 13.72
N LYS A 4 -37.47 65.79 13.54
CA LYS A 4 -36.99 64.45 13.92
C LYS A 4 -35.88 64.04 12.99
N LYS A 5 -34.66 63.76 13.53
CA LYS A 5 -33.57 63.08 12.85
C LYS A 5 -33.84 61.58 12.91
N ALA A 6 -33.93 60.90 11.74
CA ALA A 6 -34.03 59.47 11.62
C ALA A 6 -32.59 58.86 11.60
N THR A 7 -32.27 58.05 12.60
CA THR A 7 -31.00 57.33 12.68
C THR A 7 -31.12 56.01 11.89
N LYS A 8 -30.32 55.91 10.84
CA LYS A 8 -30.28 54.75 9.94
C LYS A 8 -29.38 53.68 10.57
N MET A 9 -29.98 52.64 11.15
CA MET A 9 -29.23 51.47 11.64
C MET A 9 -28.76 50.63 10.47
N ALA A 10 -27.44 50.54 10.28
CA ALA A 10 -26.81 49.63 9.29
C ALA A 10 -26.85 48.20 9.82
N LYS A 11 -27.57 47.29 9.14
CA LYS A 11 -27.58 45.83 9.38
C LYS A 11 -26.24 45.27 8.93
N LYS A 12 -25.40 44.82 9.88
CA LYS A 12 -24.15 44.11 9.64
C LYS A 12 -24.47 42.68 9.14
N ALA A 13 -24.09 42.36 7.91
CA ALA A 13 -24.27 41.02 7.32
C ALA A 13 -23.44 39.96 8.09
N PRO A 14 -23.94 38.71 8.27
CA PRO A 14 -23.22 37.68 8.98
C PRO A 14 -21.99 37.26 8.16
N LYS A 15 -20.80 37.26 8.80
CA LYS A 15 -19.57 36.69 8.25
C LYS A 15 -19.77 35.20 8.03
N LYS A 16 -19.71 34.74 6.76
CA LYS A 16 -19.72 33.34 6.38
C LYS A 16 -18.52 32.64 7.02
N ALA A 17 -18.76 31.76 7.96
CA ALA A 17 -17.72 30.97 8.61
C ALA A 17 -16.96 30.16 7.56
N ALA A 18 -15.65 30.30 7.52
CA ALA A 18 -14.79 29.53 6.64
C ALA A 18 -14.89 28.05 7.04
N LYS A 19 -15.20 27.19 6.05
CA LYS A 19 -15.20 25.74 6.21
C LYS A 19 -13.81 25.30 6.68
N PRO A 20 -13.69 24.46 7.73
CA PRO A 20 -12.38 23.97 8.17
C PRO A 20 -11.66 23.30 6.99
N PRO A 21 -10.32 23.44 6.87
CA PRO A 21 -9.57 22.78 5.82
C PRO A 21 -9.80 21.28 5.89
N ALA A 22 -10.06 20.65 4.74
CA ALA A 22 -10.19 19.20 4.65
C ALA A 22 -8.93 18.55 5.21
N PRO A 23 -9.03 17.41 5.92
CA PRO A 23 -7.86 16.71 6.44
C PRO A 23 -6.89 16.45 5.29
N LYS A 24 -5.62 16.85 5.49
CA LYS A 24 -4.57 16.68 4.50
C LYS A 24 -4.41 15.16 4.30
N LEU A 25 -4.90 14.64 3.19
CA LEU A 25 -4.70 13.23 2.84
C LEU A 25 -3.19 12.96 2.83
N ALA A 26 -2.76 11.87 3.46
CA ALA A 26 -1.38 11.43 3.42
C ALA A 26 -0.90 11.37 1.97
N SER A 27 0.33 11.77 1.70
CA SER A 27 0.87 11.66 0.35
C SER A 27 0.86 10.19 -0.08
N PRO A 28 0.78 9.86 -1.39
CA PRO A 28 0.91 8.48 -1.84
C PRO A 28 2.18 7.81 -1.30
N ALA A 29 3.27 8.56 -1.20
CA ALA A 29 4.54 8.05 -0.69
C ALA A 29 4.44 7.64 0.78
N ASP A 30 3.91 8.50 1.66
CA ASP A 30 3.76 8.16 3.09
C ASP A 30 2.86 6.95 3.29
N ALA A 31 1.76 6.88 2.54
CA ALA A 31 0.82 5.76 2.63
C ALA A 31 1.44 4.44 2.13
N ILE A 32 2.23 4.47 1.06
CA ILE A 32 2.89 3.28 0.51
C ILE A 32 4.01 2.81 1.45
N HIS A 33 4.83 3.70 2.01
CA HIS A 33 5.82 3.32 3.02
C HIS A 33 5.18 2.69 4.26
N GLN A 34 4.00 3.17 4.67
CA GLN A 34 3.26 2.54 5.75
C GLN A 34 2.78 1.13 5.36
N LEU A 35 2.27 0.94 4.13
CA LEU A 35 1.88 -0.38 3.62
C LEU A 35 3.07 -1.35 3.59
N ASP A 36 4.24 -0.91 3.16
CA ASP A 36 5.46 -1.72 3.15
C ASP A 36 5.85 -2.16 4.57
N ALA A 37 5.76 -1.25 5.54
CA ALA A 37 6.03 -1.58 6.95
C ALA A 37 5.02 -2.59 7.50
N GLU A 38 3.73 -2.44 7.20
CA GLU A 38 2.68 -3.38 7.59
C GLU A 38 2.87 -4.75 6.92
N PHE A 39 3.27 -4.76 5.65
CA PHE A 39 3.60 -5.99 4.91
C PHE A 39 4.75 -6.75 5.58
N MET A 40 5.88 -6.09 5.85
CA MET A 40 7.02 -6.70 6.51
C MET A 40 6.69 -7.21 7.91
N LYS A 41 5.88 -6.46 8.67
CA LYS A 41 5.41 -6.89 9.99
C LYS A 41 4.56 -8.15 9.91
N ALA A 42 3.62 -8.23 8.97
CA ALA A 42 2.76 -9.39 8.78
C ALA A 42 3.55 -10.62 8.28
N ALA A 43 4.54 -10.41 7.39
CA ALA A 43 5.45 -11.46 6.94
C ALA A 43 6.28 -12.01 8.10
N SER A 44 6.83 -11.16 8.97
CA SER A 44 7.57 -11.57 10.17
C SER A 44 6.69 -12.33 11.17
N ALA A 45 5.41 -11.97 11.26
CA ALA A 45 4.41 -12.67 12.07
C ALA A 45 3.90 -13.96 11.41
N LYS A 46 4.39 -14.30 10.20
CA LYS A 46 3.96 -15.46 9.40
C LYS A 46 2.44 -15.53 9.17
N SER A 47 1.81 -14.37 8.96
CA SER A 47 0.37 -14.23 8.78
C SER A 47 0.02 -13.79 7.36
N ALA A 48 -0.11 -14.73 6.42
CA ALA A 48 -0.54 -14.45 5.05
C ALA A 48 -1.90 -13.73 5.02
N ALA A 49 -2.84 -14.11 5.88
CA ALA A 49 -4.15 -13.49 5.94
C ALA A 49 -4.08 -12.00 6.33
N SER A 50 -3.29 -11.65 7.33
CA SER A 50 -3.08 -10.26 7.76
C SER A 50 -2.37 -9.45 6.68
N LEU A 51 -1.34 -10.03 6.06
CA LEU A 51 -0.58 -9.43 4.98
C LEU A 51 -1.48 -9.07 3.81
N VAL A 52 -2.23 -10.04 3.31
CA VAL A 52 -3.08 -9.86 2.12
C VAL A 52 -4.22 -8.87 2.39
N LYS A 53 -4.82 -8.93 3.57
CA LYS A 53 -5.88 -8.00 3.99
C LYS A 53 -5.38 -6.55 4.06
N ALA A 54 -4.18 -6.33 4.55
CA ALA A 54 -3.61 -4.99 4.70
C ALA A 54 -3.10 -4.41 3.39
N PHE A 55 -2.48 -5.22 2.54
CA PHE A 55 -1.70 -4.76 1.39
C PHE A 55 -2.47 -4.79 0.07
N TYR A 56 -3.19 -5.88 -0.24
CA TYR A 56 -3.80 -6.10 -1.56
C TYR A 56 -5.26 -5.64 -1.64
N ALA A 57 -5.66 -5.10 -2.79
CA ALA A 57 -7.05 -4.90 -3.14
C ALA A 57 -7.76 -6.25 -3.36
N PRO A 58 -9.11 -6.33 -3.26
CA PRO A 58 -9.83 -7.59 -3.48
C PRO A 58 -9.59 -8.21 -4.87
N ASP A 59 -9.42 -7.37 -5.88
CA ASP A 59 -9.20 -7.70 -7.29
C ASP A 59 -7.73 -7.64 -7.71
N ALA A 60 -6.80 -7.69 -6.76
CA ALA A 60 -5.36 -7.59 -7.04
C ALA A 60 -4.83 -8.79 -7.83
N VAL A 61 -3.75 -8.52 -8.56
CA VAL A 61 -3.00 -9.51 -9.34
C VAL A 61 -1.56 -9.55 -8.84
N LEU A 62 -1.07 -10.76 -8.57
CA LEU A 62 0.33 -11.03 -8.24
C LEU A 62 0.97 -11.81 -9.39
N MET A 63 2.14 -11.38 -9.84
CA MET A 63 2.92 -11.98 -10.91
C MET A 63 4.28 -12.42 -10.39
N PRO A 64 4.37 -13.60 -9.76
CA PRO A 64 5.63 -14.12 -9.23
C PRO A 64 6.50 -14.72 -10.34
N PRO A 65 7.83 -14.77 -10.15
CA PRO A 65 8.73 -15.39 -11.14
C PRO A 65 8.44 -16.89 -11.29
N ASN A 66 8.55 -17.39 -12.52
CA ASN A 66 8.40 -18.80 -12.85
C ASN A 66 7.07 -19.45 -12.38
N HIS A 67 6.03 -18.66 -12.25
CA HIS A 67 4.71 -19.08 -11.79
C HIS A 67 3.62 -18.40 -12.63
N PRO A 68 2.47 -19.04 -12.90
CA PRO A 68 1.32 -18.37 -13.48
C PRO A 68 0.85 -17.17 -12.67
N ILE A 69 0.13 -16.26 -13.34
CA ILE A 69 -0.51 -15.12 -12.68
C ILE A 69 -1.46 -15.63 -11.58
N VAL A 70 -1.40 -14.97 -10.42
CA VAL A 70 -2.25 -15.26 -9.26
C VAL A 70 -3.24 -14.13 -9.10
N GLU A 71 -4.51 -14.39 -9.36
CA GLU A 71 -5.57 -13.39 -9.37
C GLU A 71 -6.44 -13.47 -8.12
N GLY A 72 -6.74 -12.30 -7.56
CA GLY A 72 -7.62 -12.13 -6.42
C GLY A 72 -6.97 -12.44 -5.08
N ARG A 73 -7.47 -11.75 -4.07
CA ARG A 73 -6.91 -11.79 -2.70
C ARG A 73 -6.83 -13.19 -2.10
N ALA A 74 -7.82 -14.05 -2.35
CA ALA A 74 -7.84 -15.40 -1.78
C ALA A 74 -6.72 -16.28 -2.34
N ASN A 75 -6.49 -16.23 -3.66
CA ASN A 75 -5.44 -16.99 -4.30
C ASN A 75 -4.04 -16.45 -3.94
N ILE A 76 -3.90 -15.11 -3.85
CA ILE A 76 -2.66 -14.47 -3.38
C ILE A 76 -2.37 -14.91 -1.94
N GLN A 77 -3.38 -15.02 -1.08
CA GLN A 77 -3.18 -15.53 0.29
C GLN A 77 -2.67 -16.96 0.29
N GLY A 78 -3.23 -17.84 -0.55
CA GLY A 78 -2.76 -19.22 -0.68
C GLY A 78 -1.31 -19.30 -1.14
N PHE A 79 -0.93 -18.50 -2.15
CA PHE A 79 0.45 -18.42 -2.64
C PHE A 79 1.42 -17.97 -1.54
N LEU A 80 1.11 -16.88 -0.83
CA LEU A 80 1.96 -16.33 0.23
C LEU A 80 2.01 -17.26 1.47
N GLN A 81 0.92 -17.97 1.76
CA GLN A 81 0.92 -19.01 2.82
C GLN A 81 1.86 -20.13 2.45
N GLY A 82 1.85 -20.61 1.20
CA GLY A 82 2.79 -21.63 0.72
C GLY A 82 4.25 -21.18 0.86
N LEU A 83 4.55 -19.90 0.59
CA LEU A 83 5.88 -19.35 0.79
C LEU A 83 6.28 -19.32 2.29
N ILE A 84 5.35 -18.96 3.17
CA ILE A 84 5.57 -19.02 4.63
C ILE A 84 5.82 -20.45 5.09
N ASP A 85 4.99 -21.39 4.63
CA ASP A 85 5.04 -22.80 5.01
C ASP A 85 6.31 -23.52 4.49
N SER A 86 6.88 -23.00 3.38
CA SER A 86 8.18 -23.48 2.88
C SER A 86 9.38 -23.10 3.76
N GLY A 87 9.14 -22.34 4.84
CA GLY A 87 10.16 -21.98 5.81
C GLY A 87 10.69 -20.55 5.66
N LEU A 88 9.85 -19.60 5.24
CA LEU A 88 10.24 -18.17 5.21
C LEU A 88 10.69 -17.71 6.59
N THR A 89 11.95 -17.28 6.69
CA THR A 89 12.56 -16.79 7.94
C THR A 89 12.89 -15.31 7.92
N SER A 90 13.09 -14.74 6.74
CA SER A 90 13.37 -13.31 6.55
C SER A 90 12.71 -12.81 5.27
N PHE A 91 12.13 -11.64 5.35
CA PHE A 91 11.62 -10.91 4.19
C PHE A 91 11.85 -9.40 4.40
N LYS A 92 12.43 -8.75 3.40
CA LYS A 92 12.68 -7.31 3.41
C LYS A 92 12.31 -6.71 2.07
N VAL A 93 11.78 -5.50 2.09
CA VAL A 93 11.59 -4.64 0.92
C VAL A 93 12.28 -3.29 1.16
N ASP A 94 12.84 -2.76 0.10
CA ASP A 94 13.43 -1.42 0.04
C ASP A 94 12.84 -0.68 -1.15
N THR A 95 11.84 0.15 -0.89
CA THR A 95 11.15 0.95 -1.91
C THR A 95 11.97 2.19 -2.24
N THR A 96 12.57 2.20 -3.41
CA THR A 96 13.50 3.25 -3.85
C THR A 96 12.83 4.40 -4.60
N THR A 97 11.66 4.17 -5.19
CA THR A 97 10.92 5.17 -5.96
C THR A 97 9.42 4.99 -5.75
N ILE A 98 8.75 6.07 -5.46
CA ILE A 98 7.29 6.15 -5.46
C ILE A 98 6.88 7.35 -6.30
N ALA A 99 5.97 7.15 -7.25
CA ALA A 99 5.37 8.23 -8.01
C ALA A 99 3.89 7.92 -8.28
N GLY A 100 3.08 8.95 -8.43
CA GLY A 100 1.64 8.76 -8.64
C GLY A 100 0.94 10.03 -9.09
N ALA A 101 -0.25 9.85 -9.64
CA ALA A 101 -1.15 10.91 -10.04
C ALA A 101 -2.60 10.48 -9.76
N GLY A 102 -3.38 11.36 -9.14
CA GLY A 102 -4.78 11.08 -8.78
C GLY A 102 -4.90 9.90 -7.82
N ASP A 103 -5.60 8.86 -8.26
CA ASP A 103 -5.89 7.67 -7.48
C ASP A 103 -4.98 6.47 -7.82
N LEU A 104 -3.96 6.69 -8.65
CA LEU A 104 -2.97 5.68 -9.01
C LEU A 104 -1.57 6.12 -8.58
N ALA A 105 -0.80 5.16 -8.11
CA ALA A 105 0.62 5.31 -7.80
C ALA A 105 1.35 4.02 -8.14
N TYR A 106 2.67 4.10 -8.30
CA TYR A 106 3.52 2.93 -8.32
C TYR A 106 4.66 3.08 -7.31
N GLY A 107 5.11 1.96 -6.79
CA GLY A 107 6.35 1.82 -6.06
C GLY A 107 7.24 0.80 -6.75
N ARG A 108 8.53 1.06 -6.80
CA ARG A 108 9.53 0.09 -7.25
C ARG A 108 10.70 0.04 -6.29
N GLY A 109 11.32 -1.11 -6.21
CA GLY A 109 12.44 -1.28 -5.29
C GLY A 109 13.08 -2.65 -5.41
N ARG A 110 13.73 -3.04 -4.34
CA ARG A 110 14.39 -4.31 -4.18
C ARG A 110 13.75 -5.10 -3.05
N TYR A 111 13.82 -6.42 -3.16
CA TYR A 111 13.47 -7.32 -2.07
C TYR A 111 14.62 -8.27 -1.77
N SER A 112 14.61 -8.83 -0.58
CA SER A 112 15.39 -10.00 -0.21
C SER A 112 14.58 -10.90 0.70
N LEU A 113 14.78 -12.21 0.56
CA LEU A 113 14.14 -13.19 1.41
C LEU A 113 15.09 -14.36 1.72
N THR A 114 14.80 -15.07 2.80
CA THR A 114 15.47 -16.32 3.15
C THR A 114 14.42 -17.35 3.46
N ILE A 115 14.52 -18.50 2.81
CA ILE A 115 13.73 -19.69 3.07
C ILE A 115 14.65 -20.71 3.72
N SER A 116 14.31 -21.15 4.92
CA SER A 116 15.03 -22.18 5.67
C SER A 116 14.06 -23.34 5.90
N PRO A 117 14.00 -24.31 4.97
CA PRO A 117 13.12 -25.47 5.13
C PRO A 117 13.54 -26.30 6.35
N PRO A 118 12.62 -27.08 6.94
CA PRO A 118 12.93 -27.95 8.09
C PRO A 118 14.05 -28.95 7.82
N SER A 119 14.20 -29.37 6.56
CA SER A 119 15.29 -30.22 6.08
C SER A 119 15.84 -29.60 4.77
N GLY A 120 17.15 -29.39 4.72
CA GLY A 120 17.82 -28.84 3.54
C GLY A 120 18.64 -27.59 3.84
N THR A 121 19.24 -27.06 2.80
CA THR A 121 20.07 -25.85 2.90
C THR A 121 19.19 -24.62 2.77
N PRO A 122 19.39 -23.58 3.61
CA PRO A 122 18.71 -22.30 3.43
C PRO A 122 18.97 -21.70 2.04
N VAL A 123 17.91 -21.22 1.42
CA VAL A 123 17.95 -20.51 0.13
C VAL A 123 17.75 -19.04 0.36
N GLN A 124 18.64 -18.23 -0.19
CA GLN A 124 18.51 -16.77 -0.23
C GLN A 124 18.14 -16.35 -1.63
N ASP A 125 17.16 -15.47 -1.73
CA ASP A 125 16.78 -14.82 -2.96
C ASP A 125 16.74 -13.30 -2.77
N ALA A 126 17.11 -12.58 -3.80
CA ALA A 126 17.03 -11.14 -3.87
C ALA A 126 16.67 -10.72 -5.30
N GLY A 127 15.98 -9.60 -5.41
CA GLY A 127 15.55 -9.13 -6.72
C GLY A 127 14.92 -7.74 -6.67
N LYS A 128 14.14 -7.46 -7.68
CA LYS A 128 13.45 -6.20 -7.90
C LYS A 128 11.95 -6.41 -8.06
N TYR A 129 11.20 -5.37 -7.76
CA TYR A 129 9.74 -5.40 -7.90
C TYR A 129 9.19 -4.06 -8.38
N VAL A 130 7.99 -4.13 -8.93
CA VAL A 130 7.11 -2.99 -9.18
C VAL A 130 5.72 -3.34 -8.67
N VAL A 131 5.15 -2.46 -7.87
CA VAL A 131 3.77 -2.54 -7.41
C VAL A 131 3.00 -1.33 -7.89
N VAL A 132 1.83 -1.55 -8.49
CA VAL A 132 0.85 -0.51 -8.78
C VAL A 132 -0.17 -0.47 -7.66
N TYR A 133 -0.41 0.72 -7.13
CA TYR A 133 -1.36 0.97 -6.06
C TYR A 133 -2.54 1.80 -6.57
N ARG A 134 -3.71 1.52 -6.04
CA ARG A 134 -4.93 2.31 -6.29
C ARG A 134 -5.52 2.77 -4.96
N ARG A 135 -5.89 4.05 -4.90
CA ARG A 135 -6.63 4.59 -3.78
C ARG A 135 -8.08 4.10 -3.86
N GLN A 136 -8.52 3.47 -2.80
CA GLN A 136 -9.87 2.92 -2.66
C GLN A 136 -10.88 4.01 -2.29
N ALA A 137 -12.18 3.74 -2.43
CA ALA A 137 -13.25 4.69 -2.11
C ALA A 137 -13.21 5.21 -0.65
N ASN A 138 -12.68 4.42 0.28
CA ASN A 138 -12.48 4.81 1.67
C ASN A 138 -11.17 5.61 1.91
N GLY A 139 -10.45 5.96 0.84
CA GLY A 139 -9.19 6.72 0.90
C GLY A 139 -7.94 5.89 1.15
N ALA A 140 -8.06 4.60 1.47
CA ALA A 140 -6.90 3.73 1.70
C ALA A 140 -6.24 3.33 0.38
N TRP A 141 -4.91 3.31 0.35
CA TRP A 141 -4.15 2.77 -0.77
C TRP A 141 -4.06 1.25 -0.66
N ARG A 142 -4.10 0.54 -1.81
CA ARG A 142 -3.95 -0.92 -1.90
C ARG A 142 -3.24 -1.29 -3.19
N ALA A 143 -2.39 -2.31 -3.12
CA ALA A 143 -1.77 -2.92 -4.29
C ALA A 143 -2.85 -3.55 -5.18
N VAL A 144 -2.82 -3.24 -6.47
CA VAL A 144 -3.70 -3.82 -7.49
C VAL A 144 -2.93 -4.69 -8.48
N THR A 145 -1.64 -4.42 -8.68
CA THR A 145 -0.76 -5.25 -9.48
C THR A 145 0.60 -5.28 -8.78
N ASP A 146 1.13 -6.46 -8.61
CA ASP A 146 2.42 -6.69 -7.97
C ASP A 146 3.22 -7.67 -8.82
N ILE A 147 4.37 -7.25 -9.31
CA ILE A 147 5.30 -8.09 -10.06
C ILE A 147 6.68 -8.02 -9.44
N PHE A 148 7.31 -9.16 -9.28
CA PHE A 148 8.69 -9.25 -8.82
C PHE A 148 9.49 -10.30 -9.61
N ASN A 149 10.79 -10.09 -9.68
CA ASN A 149 11.73 -10.95 -10.38
C ASN A 149 12.97 -11.16 -9.53
N SER A 150 13.44 -12.40 -9.48
CA SER A 150 14.74 -12.72 -8.90
C SER A 150 15.88 -12.13 -9.73
N ASP A 151 16.98 -11.79 -9.08
CA ASP A 151 18.25 -11.45 -9.70
C ASP A 151 19.15 -12.70 -9.87
N GLN A 152 18.69 -13.87 -9.37
CA GLN A 152 19.40 -15.13 -9.59
C GLN A 152 19.22 -15.60 -11.04
N PRO A 153 20.22 -16.29 -11.62
CA PRO A 153 20.08 -16.93 -12.92
C PRO A 153 18.88 -17.90 -12.95
N ALA A 154 18.20 -18.00 -14.08
CA ALA A 154 17.18 -19.02 -14.29
C ALA A 154 17.84 -20.40 -14.15
N GLN A 155 17.20 -21.25 -13.34
CA GLN A 155 17.62 -22.66 -13.17
C GLN A 155 16.87 -23.53 -14.17
#